data_93aef5715a8833f3fe660dcbd71ec0d7
#
_entry.id   93aef5715a8833f3fe660dcbd71ec0d7
#
_cell.length_a   1.000
_cell.length_b   1.000
_cell.length_c   1.000
_cell.angle_alpha   90.00
_cell.angle_beta   90.00
_cell.angle_gamma   90.00
#
_symmetry.space_group_name_H-M   'P 1'
#
loop_
_entity.id
_entity.type
_entity.pdbx_description
1 polymer ?
#
loop_
_entity_poly.entity_id
_entity_poly.type
_entity_poly.pdbx_seq_one_letter_code
_entity_poly.pdbx_strand_id
1 'polypeptide(L)'
;MKKLNKTAMLFASAALATAAGAQTIDNWKNGSNELVWKNGTNEYCWRDANWTPATAFPGCDGAIVPVVVVPAPPVAVAPPPVVAPPPPPPPATVATKVTYAADAFFDFDKSVIKPEGKAKLDDLVGKIKDINLEVIIAVGHTDSVGSDTYNQKLSVRRSEAVKAYLVSKGIEKNRVYTEGKGEKQPVADNKTAEGRAKNRRVEIEVVGTRANK
;
A
#
# COMPACT_ATOMS: atom_id res chain seq x y z
N MET A 1 8.12 22.32 48.74
CA MET A 1 6.98 21.78 49.51
C MET A 1 5.81 21.54 48.50
N LYS A 2 5.66 20.36 48.00
CA LYS A 2 4.55 19.99 47.08
C LYS A 2 3.64 19.03 47.83
N LYS A 3 2.39 19.43 48.05
CA LYS A 3 1.37 18.66 48.74
C LYS A 3 0.82 17.58 47.77
N LEU A 4 0.94 16.31 48.17
CA LEU A 4 0.32 15.18 47.53
C LEU A 4 -1.15 15.11 47.98
N ASN A 5 -2.09 15.30 47.07
CA ASN A 5 -3.51 14.97 47.33
C ASN A 5 -3.73 13.50 47.07
N LYS A 6 -3.97 12.72 48.13
CA LYS A 6 -4.46 11.37 48.10
C LYS A 6 -6.00 11.40 48.09
N THR A 7 -6.60 11.23 46.93
CA THR A 7 -8.03 10.92 46.82
C THR A 7 -8.23 9.40 47.00
N ALA A 8 -8.74 9.02 48.19
CA ALA A 8 -9.15 7.67 48.46
C ALA A 8 -10.54 7.46 47.82
N MET A 9 -10.66 6.59 46.82
CA MET A 9 -11.95 6.09 46.32
C MET A 9 -12.39 4.93 47.19
N LEU A 10 -13.45 5.18 47.96
CA LEU A 10 -14.22 4.14 48.68
C LEU A 10 -15.11 3.41 47.67
N PHE A 11 -14.82 2.13 47.40
CA PHE A 11 -15.72 1.24 46.69
C PHE A 11 -16.70 0.67 47.71
N ALA A 12 -17.95 1.08 47.63
CA ALA A 12 -19.05 0.48 48.35
C ALA A 12 -19.50 -0.79 47.60
N SER A 13 -19.14 -1.95 48.12
CA SER A 13 -19.62 -3.24 47.64
C SER A 13 -21.03 -3.47 48.21
N ALA A 14 -22.06 -3.28 47.39
CA ALA A 14 -23.41 -3.71 47.72
C ALA A 14 -23.51 -5.23 47.49
N ALA A 15 -23.44 -5.99 48.56
CA ALA A 15 -23.78 -7.40 48.54
C ALA A 15 -25.32 -7.55 48.48
N LEU A 16 -25.87 -7.88 47.35
CA LEU A 16 -27.24 -8.34 47.19
C LEU A 16 -27.30 -9.80 47.66
N ALA A 17 -27.71 -9.99 48.91
CA ALA A 17 -28.10 -11.31 49.41
C ALA A 17 -29.45 -11.66 48.79
N THR A 18 -29.47 -12.51 47.78
CA THR A 18 -30.69 -13.16 47.30
C THR A 18 -31.05 -14.26 48.31
N ALA A 19 -32.11 -14.02 49.06
CA ALA A 19 -32.73 -15.08 49.86
C ALA A 19 -33.23 -16.18 48.90
N ALA A 20 -32.56 -17.29 48.87
CA ALA A 20 -33.07 -18.52 48.26
C ALA A 20 -34.22 -19.00 49.13
N GLY A 21 -35.43 -18.65 48.80
CA GLY A 21 -36.63 -19.25 49.40
C GLY A 21 -36.58 -20.77 49.12
N ALA A 22 -36.76 -21.57 50.14
CA ALA A 22 -36.90 -23.00 49.97
C ALA A 22 -38.11 -23.28 49.07
N GLN A 23 -37.85 -23.72 47.85
CA GLN A 23 -38.91 -24.10 46.91
C GLN A 23 -39.55 -25.40 47.42
N THR A 24 -40.85 -25.41 47.62
CA THR A 24 -41.58 -26.68 47.90
C THR A 24 -41.54 -27.51 46.62
N ILE A 25 -41.08 -28.74 46.76
CA ILE A 25 -40.99 -29.69 45.64
C ILE A 25 -42.22 -30.63 45.74
N ASP A 26 -43.05 -30.59 44.71
CA ASP A 26 -44.33 -31.31 44.64
C ASP A 26 -44.20 -32.60 43.76
N ASN A 27 -43.05 -33.28 43.86
CA ASN A 27 -42.86 -34.63 43.37
C ASN A 27 -42.78 -35.60 44.54
N TRP A 28 -43.31 -36.80 44.35
CA TRP A 28 -43.19 -37.87 45.36
C TRP A 28 -41.71 -38.26 45.59
N LYS A 29 -41.33 -38.25 46.88
CA LYS A 29 -39.95 -38.52 47.29
C LYS A 29 -39.88 -39.75 48.19
N ASN A 30 -38.68 -40.32 48.28
CA ASN A 30 -38.42 -41.34 49.29
C ASN A 30 -38.39 -40.77 50.71
N GLY A 31 -38.37 -41.61 51.71
CA GLY A 31 -38.40 -41.19 53.12
C GLY A 31 -37.19 -40.33 53.55
N SER A 32 -36.09 -40.27 52.82
CA SER A 32 -34.95 -39.42 53.07
C SER A 32 -35.03 -38.06 52.31
N ASN A 33 -36.06 -37.84 51.52
CA ASN A 33 -36.23 -36.63 50.69
C ASN A 33 -35.19 -36.41 49.59
N GLU A 34 -34.34 -37.40 49.29
CA GLU A 34 -33.22 -37.27 48.37
C GLU A 34 -33.52 -37.79 46.95
N LEU A 35 -34.42 -38.76 46.85
CA LEU A 35 -34.75 -39.43 45.59
C LEU A 35 -36.20 -39.27 45.25
N VAL A 36 -36.46 -38.86 44.00
CA VAL A 36 -37.82 -38.76 43.46
C VAL A 36 -38.20 -40.09 42.84
N TRP A 37 -39.47 -40.50 43.11
CA TRP A 37 -39.99 -41.71 42.49
C TRP A 37 -40.26 -41.49 41.01
N LYS A 38 -39.73 -42.43 40.20
CA LYS A 38 -39.90 -42.44 38.75
C LYS A 38 -40.68 -43.65 38.30
N ASN A 39 -41.24 -43.58 37.09
CA ASN A 39 -41.88 -44.72 36.44
C ASN A 39 -40.87 -45.83 36.13
N GLY A 40 -41.34 -46.99 35.71
CA GLY A 40 -40.51 -48.15 35.40
C GLY A 40 -39.54 -47.91 34.23
N THR A 41 -39.76 -46.92 33.38
CA THR A 41 -38.83 -46.53 32.29
C THR A 41 -37.85 -45.42 32.66
N ASN A 42 -37.94 -44.93 33.90
CA ASN A 42 -37.07 -43.87 34.44
C ASN A 42 -37.22 -42.50 33.78
N GLU A 43 -38.26 -42.30 32.95
CA GLU A 43 -38.46 -41.09 32.15
C GLU A 43 -39.37 -40.07 32.84
N TYR A 44 -40.38 -40.50 33.62
CA TYR A 44 -41.38 -39.65 34.24
C TYR A 44 -41.33 -39.73 35.77
N CYS A 45 -41.31 -38.55 36.38
CA CYS A 45 -41.40 -38.49 37.85
C CYS A 45 -42.87 -38.51 38.33
N TRP A 46 -43.12 -39.19 39.46
CA TRP A 46 -44.43 -39.20 40.06
C TRP A 46 -44.74 -37.85 40.66
N ARG A 47 -45.89 -37.25 40.26
CA ARG A 47 -46.37 -35.90 40.64
C ARG A 47 -47.47 -36.01 41.70
N ASP A 48 -47.47 -35.10 42.66
CA ASP A 48 -48.62 -34.95 43.57
C ASP A 48 -49.69 -34.00 42.95
N ALA A 49 -50.80 -33.81 43.71
CA ALA A 49 -51.94 -33.04 43.24
C ALA A 49 -51.63 -31.52 43.06
N ASN A 50 -50.56 -31.02 43.64
CA ASN A 50 -50.17 -29.61 43.62
C ASN A 50 -48.99 -29.32 42.67
N TRP A 51 -48.58 -30.32 41.92
CA TRP A 51 -47.41 -30.23 41.04
C TRP A 51 -47.60 -29.17 39.98
N THR A 52 -46.61 -28.32 39.84
CA THR A 52 -46.46 -27.36 38.74
C THR A 52 -45.03 -27.44 38.17
N PRO A 53 -44.78 -26.97 36.95
CA PRO A 53 -43.42 -26.90 36.41
C PRO A 53 -42.43 -26.13 37.28
N ALA A 54 -42.89 -25.16 38.06
CA ALA A 54 -42.06 -24.37 38.97
C ALA A 54 -41.70 -25.10 40.27
N THR A 55 -42.54 -26.03 40.67
CA THR A 55 -42.35 -26.87 41.89
C THR A 55 -41.84 -28.27 41.58
N ALA A 56 -41.55 -28.53 40.33
CA ALA A 56 -40.95 -29.80 39.88
C ALA A 56 -39.52 -29.99 40.38
N PHE A 57 -39.19 -31.24 40.73
CA PHE A 57 -37.81 -31.54 41.08
C PHE A 57 -36.87 -31.37 39.88
N PRO A 58 -35.72 -30.71 40.04
CA PRO A 58 -34.74 -30.57 38.96
C PRO A 58 -34.36 -31.90 38.36
N GLY A 59 -34.52 -32.06 37.06
CA GLY A 59 -34.25 -33.34 36.37
C GLY A 59 -35.48 -34.25 36.18
N CYS A 60 -36.68 -33.81 36.59
CA CYS A 60 -37.93 -34.41 36.23
C CYS A 60 -38.52 -33.78 34.94
N ASP A 61 -39.33 -34.58 34.25
CA ASP A 61 -40.05 -34.07 33.05
C ASP A 61 -40.90 -32.87 33.37
N GLY A 62 -40.77 -31.81 32.53
CA GLY A 62 -41.54 -30.58 32.70
C GLY A 62 -41.00 -29.60 33.75
N ALA A 63 -39.90 -29.91 34.45
CA ALA A 63 -39.29 -28.98 35.39
C ALA A 63 -38.69 -27.76 34.64
N ILE A 64 -38.96 -26.56 35.14
CA ILE A 64 -38.29 -25.35 34.64
C ILE A 64 -36.88 -25.35 35.26
N VAL A 65 -35.89 -25.64 34.45
CA VAL A 65 -34.51 -25.48 34.87
C VAL A 65 -34.20 -23.98 34.94
N PRO A 66 -33.89 -23.42 36.12
CA PRO A 66 -33.47 -22.03 36.17
C PRO A 66 -32.21 -21.86 35.31
N VAL A 67 -32.27 -21.01 34.30
CA VAL A 67 -31.09 -20.63 33.53
C VAL A 67 -30.16 -19.89 34.49
N VAL A 68 -29.15 -20.56 34.96
CA VAL A 68 -28.05 -19.91 35.67
C VAL A 68 -27.33 -19.03 34.64
N VAL A 69 -27.69 -17.75 34.60
CA VAL A 69 -26.94 -16.75 33.85
C VAL A 69 -25.59 -16.60 34.57
N VAL A 70 -24.62 -17.39 34.19
CA VAL A 70 -23.23 -17.14 34.60
C VAL A 70 -22.86 -15.79 34.00
N PRO A 71 -22.56 -14.76 34.82
CA PRO A 71 -22.10 -13.49 34.28
C PRO A 71 -20.88 -13.80 33.44
N ALA A 72 -20.93 -13.39 32.17
CA ALA A 72 -19.78 -13.55 31.29
C ALA A 72 -18.55 -12.95 31.98
N PRO A 73 -17.41 -13.62 31.97
CA PRO A 73 -16.20 -13.04 32.52
C PRO A 73 -16.00 -11.65 31.86
N PRO A 74 -15.54 -10.64 32.63
CA PRO A 74 -15.34 -9.31 32.08
C PRO A 74 -14.50 -9.46 30.82
N VAL A 75 -15.08 -9.02 29.69
CA VAL A 75 -14.37 -9.01 28.42
C VAL A 75 -13.14 -8.16 28.65
N ALA A 76 -11.97 -8.77 28.67
CA ALA A 76 -10.73 -8.06 28.73
C ALA A 76 -10.75 -7.11 27.52
N VAL A 77 -10.85 -5.80 27.80
CA VAL A 77 -10.78 -4.79 26.76
C VAL A 77 -9.41 -4.97 26.12
N ALA A 78 -9.39 -5.50 24.90
CA ALA A 78 -8.18 -5.63 24.15
C ALA A 78 -7.51 -4.24 24.11
N PRO A 79 -6.21 -4.12 24.36
CA PRO A 79 -5.54 -2.85 24.21
C PRO A 79 -5.85 -2.29 22.82
N PRO A 80 -6.07 -0.97 22.67
CA PRO A 80 -6.37 -0.38 21.38
C PRO A 80 -5.29 -0.84 20.39
N PRO A 81 -5.68 -1.20 19.15
CA PRO A 81 -4.71 -1.64 18.15
C PRO A 81 -3.61 -0.58 18.07
N VAL A 82 -2.37 -1.01 18.29
CA VAL A 82 -1.20 -0.15 18.07
C VAL A 82 -1.23 0.22 16.60
N VAL A 83 -1.62 1.46 16.31
CA VAL A 83 -1.58 2.00 14.95
C VAL A 83 -0.12 1.96 14.53
N ALA A 84 0.21 1.04 13.63
CA ALA A 84 1.55 1.01 13.06
C ALA A 84 1.84 2.39 12.45
N PRO A 85 3.06 2.93 12.61
CA PRO A 85 3.42 4.19 11.98
C PRO A 85 3.14 4.09 10.47
N PRO A 86 2.64 5.15 9.83
CA PRO A 86 2.38 5.13 8.40
C PRO A 86 3.66 4.72 7.67
N PRO A 87 3.56 3.92 6.59
CA PRO A 87 4.72 3.55 5.80
C PRO A 87 5.43 4.82 5.31
N PRO A 88 6.78 4.80 5.20
CA PRO A 88 7.51 5.96 4.69
C PRO A 88 6.98 6.33 3.30
N PRO A 89 6.92 7.63 2.96
CA PRO A 89 6.46 8.08 1.67
C PRO A 89 7.31 7.43 0.56
N PRO A 90 6.70 7.06 -0.58
CA PRO A 90 7.43 6.46 -1.68
C PRO A 90 8.53 7.42 -2.16
N PRO A 91 9.67 6.91 -2.70
CA PRO A 91 10.73 7.73 -3.25
C PRO A 91 10.19 8.71 -4.29
N ALA A 92 10.67 9.95 -4.26
CA ALA A 92 10.24 10.95 -5.23
C ALA A 92 10.71 10.59 -6.64
N THR A 93 9.79 10.50 -7.58
CA THR A 93 10.11 10.32 -9.00
C THR A 93 10.72 11.60 -9.55
N VAL A 94 11.88 11.50 -10.20
CA VAL A 94 12.55 12.61 -10.88
C VAL A 94 12.48 12.36 -12.37
N ALA A 95 11.79 13.23 -13.11
CA ALA A 95 11.82 13.26 -14.56
C ALA A 95 12.52 14.56 -15.00
N THR A 96 13.61 14.43 -15.74
CA THR A 96 14.37 15.58 -16.25
C THR A 96 14.52 15.45 -17.75
N LYS A 97 13.96 16.41 -18.49
CA LYS A 97 14.15 16.51 -19.93
C LYS A 97 15.18 17.60 -20.25
N VAL A 98 16.22 17.23 -20.99
CA VAL A 98 17.26 18.15 -21.45
C VAL A 98 17.28 18.16 -22.96
N THR A 99 17.28 19.34 -23.55
CA THR A 99 17.32 19.52 -24.99
C THR A 99 18.70 20.08 -25.38
N TYR A 100 19.30 19.46 -26.35
CA TYR A 100 20.60 19.86 -26.88
C TYR A 100 20.49 20.19 -28.36
N ALA A 101 21.14 21.27 -28.81
CA ALA A 101 21.28 21.55 -30.23
C ALA A 101 22.10 20.43 -30.90
N ALA A 102 21.59 19.85 -31.99
CA ALA A 102 22.30 18.77 -32.69
C ALA A 102 23.65 19.21 -33.26
N ASP A 103 23.77 20.46 -33.65
CA ASP A 103 25.04 21.03 -34.18
C ASP A 103 26.16 21.02 -33.12
N ALA A 104 25.83 20.99 -31.84
CA ALA A 104 26.78 20.79 -30.74
C ALA A 104 27.23 19.31 -30.59
N PHE A 105 26.42 18.39 -31.10
CA PHE A 105 26.70 16.95 -31.01
C PHE A 105 27.25 16.34 -32.26
N PHE A 106 26.84 16.86 -33.43
CA PHE A 106 27.14 16.25 -34.73
C PHE A 106 27.57 17.31 -35.73
N ASP A 107 28.45 16.93 -36.65
CA ASP A 107 28.68 17.74 -37.83
C ASP A 107 27.47 17.69 -38.77
N PHE A 108 27.49 18.59 -39.76
CA PHE A 108 26.46 18.60 -40.77
C PHE A 108 26.36 17.23 -41.44
N ASP A 109 25.16 16.73 -41.56
CA ASP A 109 24.84 15.42 -42.17
C ASP A 109 25.53 14.19 -41.53
N LYS A 110 26.09 14.33 -40.33
CA LYS A 110 26.73 13.22 -39.61
C LYS A 110 25.94 12.79 -38.39
N SER A 111 26.23 11.55 -37.94
CA SER A 111 25.76 10.95 -36.72
C SER A 111 26.90 10.53 -35.76
N VAL A 112 28.14 10.92 -36.06
CA VAL A 112 29.27 10.69 -35.14
C VAL A 112 29.29 11.83 -34.12
N ILE A 113 29.32 11.50 -32.83
CA ILE A 113 29.30 12.48 -31.75
C ILE A 113 30.65 13.22 -31.68
N LYS A 114 30.58 14.54 -31.72
CA LYS A 114 31.74 15.45 -31.56
C LYS A 114 32.26 15.43 -30.12
N PRO A 115 33.51 15.85 -29.87
CA PRO A 115 34.06 15.92 -28.50
C PRO A 115 33.20 16.78 -27.57
N GLU A 116 32.64 17.90 -28.05
CA GLU A 116 31.77 18.78 -27.27
C GLU A 116 30.45 18.10 -26.86
N GLY A 117 29.87 17.31 -27.77
CA GLY A 117 28.68 16.49 -27.48
C GLY A 117 28.99 15.41 -26.46
N LYS A 118 30.15 14.77 -26.54
CA LYS A 118 30.60 13.79 -25.53
C LYS A 118 30.74 14.41 -24.14
N ALA A 119 31.33 15.60 -24.04
CA ALA A 119 31.49 16.31 -22.77
C ALA A 119 30.13 16.62 -22.12
N LYS A 120 29.12 17.01 -22.93
CA LYS A 120 27.75 17.25 -22.44
C LYS A 120 27.06 15.96 -21.96
N LEU A 121 27.31 14.85 -22.65
CA LEU A 121 26.78 13.54 -22.19
C LEU A 121 27.50 13.04 -20.94
N ASP A 122 28.82 13.31 -20.80
CA ASP A 122 29.57 12.99 -19.58
C ASP A 122 29.04 13.78 -18.37
N ASP A 123 28.75 15.07 -18.55
CA ASP A 123 28.08 15.89 -17.51
C ASP A 123 26.70 15.32 -17.13
N LEU A 124 25.91 14.90 -18.12
CA LEU A 124 24.62 14.26 -17.88
C LEU A 124 24.80 12.95 -17.07
N VAL A 125 25.74 12.09 -17.48
CA VAL A 125 26.05 10.84 -16.77
C VAL A 125 26.49 11.12 -15.32
N GLY A 126 27.27 12.19 -15.10
CA GLY A 126 27.65 12.63 -13.76
C GLY A 126 26.44 12.98 -12.89
N LYS A 127 25.49 13.73 -13.45
CA LYS A 127 24.26 14.19 -12.74
C LYS A 127 23.28 13.07 -12.41
N ILE A 128 23.27 12.00 -13.18
CA ILE A 128 22.34 10.88 -12.96
C ILE A 128 22.90 9.80 -12.03
N LYS A 129 24.17 9.89 -11.59
CA LYS A 129 24.76 8.91 -10.65
C LYS A 129 24.08 8.86 -9.30
N ASP A 130 23.49 9.98 -8.86
CA ASP A 130 22.84 10.11 -7.56
C ASP A 130 21.35 9.75 -7.58
N ILE A 131 20.85 9.26 -8.72
CA ILE A 131 19.49 8.81 -8.87
C ILE A 131 19.44 7.31 -9.19
N ASN A 132 18.40 6.65 -8.69
CA ASN A 132 18.10 5.29 -9.14
C ASN A 132 17.45 5.37 -10.53
N LEU A 133 18.29 5.23 -11.56
CA LEU A 133 17.89 5.40 -12.94
C LEU A 133 16.90 4.30 -13.37
N GLU A 134 15.77 4.70 -13.89
CA GLU A 134 14.75 3.81 -14.47
C GLU A 134 14.93 3.74 -15.99
N VAL A 135 14.87 4.88 -16.66
CA VAL A 135 14.93 4.93 -18.12
C VAL A 135 15.55 6.25 -18.62
N ILE A 136 16.23 6.16 -19.75
CA ILE A 136 16.66 7.30 -20.56
C ILE A 136 16.03 7.17 -21.94
N ILE A 137 15.41 8.24 -22.43
CA ILE A 137 14.83 8.30 -23.79
C ILE A 137 15.59 9.35 -24.56
N ALA A 138 16.24 8.96 -25.65
CA ALA A 138 16.94 9.87 -26.57
C ALA A 138 16.15 10.02 -27.86
N VAL A 139 15.68 11.24 -28.15
CA VAL A 139 14.87 11.55 -29.31
C VAL A 139 15.64 12.48 -30.25
N GLY A 140 15.85 12.03 -31.48
CA GLY A 140 16.50 12.83 -32.51
C GLY A 140 15.49 13.58 -33.38
N HIS A 141 15.80 14.83 -33.70
CA HIS A 141 15.02 15.67 -34.59
C HIS A 141 15.91 16.30 -35.70
N THR A 142 15.31 16.58 -36.84
CA THR A 142 15.94 17.29 -37.95
C THR A 142 15.17 18.56 -38.28
N ASP A 143 15.74 19.39 -39.13
CA ASP A 143 14.99 20.40 -39.82
C ASP A 143 14.28 19.83 -41.09
N SER A 144 13.61 20.65 -41.84
CA SER A 144 12.86 20.25 -43.05
C SER A 144 13.70 20.21 -44.32
N VAL A 145 15.04 20.30 -44.25
CA VAL A 145 15.90 20.20 -45.41
C VAL A 145 16.19 18.72 -45.72
N GLY A 146 15.84 18.32 -46.94
CA GLY A 146 15.95 16.94 -47.38
C GLY A 146 14.62 16.26 -47.55
N SER A 147 14.64 14.93 -47.76
CA SER A 147 13.43 14.14 -47.78
C SER A 147 13.03 13.64 -46.38
N ASP A 148 11.72 13.51 -46.13
CA ASP A 148 11.22 12.95 -44.84
C ASP A 148 11.86 11.59 -44.50
N THR A 149 11.97 10.70 -45.50
CA THR A 149 12.61 9.39 -45.29
C THR A 149 14.10 9.52 -44.90
N TYR A 150 14.80 10.47 -45.48
CA TYR A 150 16.20 10.74 -45.13
C TYR A 150 16.29 11.30 -43.69
N ASN A 151 15.52 12.33 -43.40
CA ASN A 151 15.47 12.98 -42.11
C ASN A 151 15.06 11.99 -40.98
N GLN A 152 14.12 11.09 -41.25
CA GLN A 152 13.75 10.03 -40.34
C GLN A 152 14.94 9.11 -40.03
N LYS A 153 15.65 8.65 -41.04
CA LYS A 153 16.83 7.79 -40.87
C LYS A 153 17.98 8.51 -40.15
N LEU A 154 18.21 9.80 -40.46
CA LEU A 154 19.25 10.59 -39.83
C LEU A 154 18.97 10.81 -38.34
N SER A 155 17.73 11.13 -37.99
CA SER A 155 17.31 11.33 -36.61
C SER A 155 17.48 10.04 -35.76
N VAL A 156 17.11 8.87 -36.32
CA VAL A 156 17.33 7.56 -35.67
C VAL A 156 18.82 7.32 -35.46
N ARG A 157 19.67 7.45 -36.52
CA ARG A 157 21.11 7.24 -36.36
C ARG A 157 21.73 8.14 -35.28
N ARG A 158 21.27 9.39 -35.16
CA ARG A 158 21.73 10.31 -34.12
C ARG A 158 21.34 9.88 -32.71
N SER A 159 20.11 9.49 -32.50
CA SER A 159 19.66 8.96 -31.19
C SER A 159 20.35 7.66 -30.81
N GLU A 160 20.62 6.78 -31.79
CA GLU A 160 21.37 5.55 -31.59
C GLU A 160 22.85 5.81 -31.22
N ALA A 161 23.47 6.81 -31.83
CA ALA A 161 24.85 7.21 -31.48
C ALA A 161 24.92 7.71 -30.02
N VAL A 162 23.91 8.50 -29.58
CA VAL A 162 23.79 8.91 -28.17
C VAL A 162 23.66 7.69 -27.26
N LYS A 163 22.76 6.74 -27.58
CA LYS A 163 22.61 5.49 -26.83
C LYS A 163 23.92 4.72 -26.72
N ALA A 164 24.61 4.52 -27.86
CA ALA A 164 25.87 3.81 -27.88
C ALA A 164 26.91 4.47 -26.96
N TYR A 165 26.96 5.79 -26.94
CA TYR A 165 27.84 6.55 -26.06
C TYR A 165 27.48 6.38 -24.59
N LEU A 166 26.19 6.53 -24.21
CA LEU A 166 25.75 6.35 -22.84
C LEU A 166 26.01 4.93 -22.32
N VAL A 167 25.81 3.92 -23.16
CA VAL A 167 26.15 2.52 -22.83
C VAL A 167 27.67 2.35 -22.63
N SER A 168 28.50 3.00 -23.43
CA SER A 168 29.96 2.99 -23.25
C SER A 168 30.43 3.64 -21.94
N LYS A 169 29.56 4.49 -21.32
CA LYS A 169 29.81 5.12 -20.02
C LYS A 169 29.22 4.34 -18.85
N GLY A 170 28.73 3.13 -19.10
CA GLY A 170 28.24 2.22 -18.05
C GLY A 170 26.73 2.25 -17.80
N ILE A 171 25.95 2.96 -18.62
CA ILE A 171 24.50 2.88 -18.55
C ILE A 171 24.03 1.56 -19.18
N GLU A 172 23.15 0.84 -18.51
CA GLU A 172 22.60 -0.41 -19.01
C GLU A 172 21.82 -0.21 -20.31
N LYS A 173 22.13 -1.02 -21.33
CA LYS A 173 21.55 -0.93 -22.68
C LYS A 173 20.01 -1.00 -22.69
N ASN A 174 19.42 -1.80 -21.81
CA ASN A 174 17.97 -1.99 -21.68
C ASN A 174 17.25 -0.79 -21.04
N ARG A 175 18.01 0.11 -20.40
CA ARG A 175 17.47 1.36 -19.83
C ARG A 175 17.50 2.54 -20.79
N VAL A 176 18.15 2.41 -21.96
CA VAL A 176 18.25 3.49 -22.93
C VAL A 176 17.39 3.19 -24.15
N TYR A 177 16.37 3.98 -24.37
CA TYR A 177 15.50 3.93 -25.53
C TYR A 177 15.85 5.05 -26.51
N THR A 178 15.65 4.78 -27.79
CA THR A 178 15.94 5.73 -28.86
C THR A 178 14.74 5.89 -29.77
N GLU A 179 14.49 7.11 -30.18
CA GLU A 179 13.49 7.42 -31.17
C GLU A 179 14.00 8.49 -32.14
N GLY A 180 13.66 8.37 -33.42
CA GLY A 180 13.86 9.42 -34.42
C GLY A 180 12.51 9.98 -34.84
N LYS A 181 12.32 11.28 -34.74
CA LYS A 181 11.11 11.96 -35.18
C LYS A 181 11.27 12.65 -36.54
N GLY A 182 12.51 12.66 -37.10
CA GLY A 182 12.78 13.39 -38.33
C GLY A 182 12.40 14.85 -38.19
N GLU A 183 11.74 15.38 -39.19
CA GLU A 183 11.21 16.78 -39.25
C GLU A 183 9.79 16.92 -38.71
N LYS A 184 9.15 15.85 -38.23
CA LYS A 184 7.69 15.81 -37.91
C LYS A 184 7.28 16.63 -36.70
N GLN A 185 8.24 17.00 -35.85
CA GLN A 185 7.97 17.76 -34.63
C GLN A 185 8.84 19.02 -34.55
N PRO A 186 8.59 20.04 -35.40
CA PRO A 186 9.32 21.29 -35.36
C PRO A 186 8.96 22.09 -34.10
N VAL A 187 9.96 22.75 -33.49
CA VAL A 187 9.80 23.67 -32.37
C VAL A 187 9.94 25.14 -32.82
N ALA A 188 10.39 25.35 -34.04
CA ALA A 188 10.54 26.68 -34.66
C ALA A 188 10.21 26.64 -36.15
N ASP A 189 10.08 27.81 -36.77
CA ASP A 189 9.77 27.90 -38.19
C ASP A 189 10.93 27.42 -39.06
N ASN A 190 10.68 26.45 -39.91
CA ASN A 190 11.67 25.85 -40.82
C ASN A 190 12.03 26.80 -41.98
N LYS A 191 11.30 27.88 -42.19
CA LYS A 191 11.61 28.85 -43.25
C LYS A 191 12.85 29.67 -42.95
N THR A 192 13.16 29.91 -41.68
CA THR A 192 14.33 30.68 -41.25
C THR A 192 15.52 29.79 -40.96
N ALA A 193 16.73 30.29 -41.13
CA ALA A 193 17.94 29.55 -40.79
C ALA A 193 18.03 29.27 -39.27
N GLU A 194 17.67 30.25 -38.47
CA GLU A 194 17.65 30.16 -37.00
C GLU A 194 16.60 29.15 -36.51
N GLY A 195 15.42 29.13 -37.14
CA GLY A 195 14.38 28.16 -36.81
C GLY A 195 14.81 26.74 -37.17
N ARG A 196 15.42 26.56 -38.36
CA ARG A 196 15.98 25.25 -38.71
C ARG A 196 17.07 24.79 -37.71
N ALA A 197 17.94 25.68 -37.27
CA ALA A 197 18.95 25.36 -36.27
C ALA A 197 18.32 24.91 -34.94
N LYS A 198 17.22 25.49 -34.50
CA LYS A 198 16.47 25.06 -33.32
C LYS A 198 15.79 23.70 -33.53
N ASN A 199 15.32 23.41 -34.74
CA ASN A 199 14.69 22.13 -35.06
C ASN A 199 15.72 20.98 -35.09
N ARG A 200 16.97 21.24 -35.53
CA ARG A 200 18.07 20.27 -35.41
C ARG A 200 18.47 20.12 -33.94
N ARG A 201 17.87 19.19 -33.25
CA ARG A 201 18.11 18.96 -31.82
C ARG A 201 18.05 17.49 -31.44
N VAL A 202 18.62 17.17 -30.28
CA VAL A 202 18.44 15.90 -29.59
C VAL A 202 17.86 16.21 -28.22
N GLU A 203 16.75 15.58 -27.91
CA GLU A 203 16.11 15.63 -26.59
C GLU A 203 16.48 14.37 -25.84
N ILE A 204 16.91 14.53 -24.58
CA ILE A 204 17.22 13.41 -23.69
C ILE A 204 16.36 13.57 -22.45
N GLU A 205 15.50 12.61 -22.24
CA GLU A 205 14.67 12.52 -21.04
C GLU A 205 15.22 11.45 -20.13
N VAL A 206 15.42 11.80 -18.87
CA VAL A 206 15.91 10.90 -17.82
C VAL A 206 14.83 10.76 -16.78
N VAL A 207 14.42 9.54 -16.53
CA VAL A 207 13.45 9.20 -15.49
C VAL A 207 14.12 8.29 -14.46
N GLY A 208 13.91 8.58 -13.21
CA GLY A 208 14.43 7.79 -12.10
C GLY A 208 13.82 8.21 -10.78
N THR A 209 14.24 7.57 -9.71
CA THR A 209 13.82 7.90 -8.35
C THR A 209 15.01 8.39 -7.54
N ARG A 210 14.76 9.36 -6.66
CA ARG A 210 15.78 9.84 -5.71
C ARG A 210 15.31 9.45 -4.31
N ALA A 211 16.20 8.83 -3.54
CA ALA A 211 15.93 8.60 -2.12
C ALA A 211 15.72 9.94 -1.42
N ASN A 212 14.62 10.05 -0.68
CA ASN A 212 14.38 11.20 0.20
C ASN A 212 15.48 11.20 1.27
N LYS A 213 16.28 12.27 1.32
CA LYS A 213 17.27 12.48 2.39
C LYS A 213 16.57 12.94 3.65
#